data_e1108d348db6be2f09ed95346ac67894
#
_entry.id   e1108d348db6be2f09ed95346ac67894
#
_cell.length_a   1.000
_cell.length_b   1.000
_cell.length_c   1.000
_cell.angle_alpha   90.00
_cell.angle_beta   90.00
_cell.angle_gamma   90.00
#
_symmetry.space_group_name_H-M   'P 1'
#
loop_
_entity.id
_entity.type
_entity.pdbx_description
1 polymer ?
#
loop_
_entity_poly.entity_id
_entity_poly.type
_entity_poly.pdbx_seq_one_letter_code
_entity_poly.pdbx_strand_id
1 'polypeptide(L)'
;PPAQTLALTAATPAAAAAAPAAPGQTAAAAPAAPKLTITGSFASDCAEERIPRLILSPEQHAAGAFDALWREAGGTIDGHVLAASAPAAAEIFHSADSQPLHMVLRRINKSSDNLMARLVFLALGAEHAGAPGSKVKARAALDVWLAERGFSFPELMVDNGSGLSRDTRIAAASLGELLAWAYHQPWMPELMASMAIMGVDGTLTKRMQSEPIAGRAHMKSGTVRDASCIAGYVLDQDGRRWVVVALVNARPGQRLAAWHGHAVHHALLRWLMDGAKLP
;
A
#
# COMPACT_ATOMS: atom_id res chain seq x y z
N PRO A 1 1.21 12.16 -31.12
CA PRO A 1 2.30 12.91 -30.53
C PRO A 1 3.43 11.94 -30.19
N PRO A 2 4.71 12.29 -30.44
CA PRO A 2 5.82 11.42 -30.15
C PRO A 2 5.89 11.15 -28.64
N ALA A 3 6.19 9.91 -28.27
CA ALA A 3 6.33 9.50 -26.89
C ALA A 3 7.43 10.36 -26.21
N GLN A 4 7.04 11.11 -25.20
CA GLN A 4 7.97 11.93 -24.44
C GLN A 4 8.71 11.02 -23.47
N THR A 5 10.03 10.95 -23.57
CA THR A 5 10.88 10.16 -22.70
C THR A 5 11.63 11.12 -21.77
N LEU A 6 11.28 11.12 -20.48
CA LEU A 6 12.07 11.75 -19.44
C LEU A 6 12.96 10.69 -18.80
N ALA A 7 14.27 10.90 -18.84
CA ALA A 7 15.23 10.06 -18.13
C ALA A 7 15.60 10.73 -16.81
N LEU A 8 15.39 10.05 -15.70
CA LEU A 8 15.75 10.47 -14.35
C LEU A 8 16.93 9.63 -13.88
N THR A 9 18.07 10.27 -13.65
CA THR A 9 19.23 9.60 -13.09
C THR A 9 19.49 10.14 -11.68
N ALA A 10 19.32 9.29 -10.67
CA ALA A 10 19.71 9.59 -9.31
C ALA A 10 21.11 8.99 -9.09
N ALA A 11 22.11 9.83 -8.86
CA ALA A 11 23.39 9.39 -8.35
C ALA A 11 23.30 9.39 -6.83
N THR A 12 23.07 8.22 -6.25
CA THR A 12 23.25 8.02 -4.82
C THR A 12 24.73 7.75 -4.60
N PRO A 13 25.45 8.51 -3.76
CA PRO A 13 26.79 8.10 -3.36
C PRO A 13 26.68 6.72 -2.74
N ALA A 14 27.57 5.80 -3.17
CA ALA A 14 27.59 4.43 -2.66
C ALA A 14 27.59 4.48 -1.13
N ALA A 15 26.60 3.88 -0.52
CA ALA A 15 26.58 3.70 0.92
C ALA A 15 27.76 2.79 1.26
N ALA A 16 28.85 3.36 1.72
CA ALA A 16 29.89 2.61 2.38
C ALA A 16 29.22 1.99 3.61
N ALA A 17 29.14 0.67 3.65
CA ALA A 17 28.72 -0.07 4.83
C ALA A 17 29.65 0.35 5.96
N ALA A 18 29.17 1.24 6.84
CA ALA A 18 29.94 1.68 7.98
C ALA A 18 30.06 0.51 8.96
N ALA A 19 31.24 -0.05 9.08
CA ALA A 19 31.59 -0.88 10.23
C ALA A 19 31.41 -0.03 11.52
N PRO A 20 31.03 -0.64 12.66
CA PRO A 20 30.87 0.09 13.91
C PRO A 20 32.12 0.85 14.25
N ALA A 21 32.04 2.17 14.40
CA ALA A 21 33.16 3.03 14.73
C ALA A 21 33.70 2.70 16.13
N ALA A 22 34.96 2.42 16.23
CA ALA A 22 35.66 2.30 17.51
C ALA A 22 35.75 3.69 18.20
N PRO A 23 35.74 3.77 19.54
CA PRO A 23 35.83 5.04 20.24
C PRO A 23 37.20 5.73 19.90
N GLY A 24 37.13 6.94 19.33
CA GLY A 24 38.29 7.75 18.97
C GLY A 24 38.44 8.07 17.49
N GLN A 25 37.53 7.67 16.61
CA GLN A 25 37.60 8.07 15.19
C GLN A 25 37.02 9.48 14.99
N THR A 26 37.84 10.32 14.36
CA THR A 26 37.46 11.64 13.85
C THR A 26 36.23 11.52 12.95
N ALA A 27 35.26 12.42 13.14
CA ALA A 27 34.02 12.47 12.41
C ALA A 27 34.23 12.28 10.89
N ALA A 28 33.63 11.24 10.33
CA ALA A 28 33.61 11.05 8.90
C ALA A 28 32.91 12.26 8.25
N ALA A 29 33.45 12.75 7.13
CA ALA A 29 32.89 13.86 6.40
C ALA A 29 31.40 13.60 6.11
N ALA A 30 30.56 14.65 6.19
CA ALA A 30 29.14 14.56 5.87
C ALA A 30 28.96 13.86 4.51
N PRO A 31 28.04 12.90 4.39
CA PRO A 31 27.77 12.29 3.10
C PRO A 31 27.34 13.37 2.12
N ALA A 32 27.91 13.36 0.90
CA ALA A 32 27.54 14.32 -0.13
C ALA A 32 26.02 14.30 -0.38
N ALA A 33 25.43 15.48 -0.53
CA ALA A 33 23.99 15.58 -0.81
C ALA A 33 23.67 14.80 -2.11
N PRO A 34 22.59 14.01 -2.12
CA PRO A 34 22.20 13.29 -3.32
C PRO A 34 21.84 14.27 -4.42
N LYS A 35 22.33 14.00 -5.64
CA LYS A 35 22.07 14.84 -6.82
C LYS A 35 21.03 14.15 -7.70
N LEU A 36 19.90 14.83 -7.91
CA LEU A 36 18.88 14.42 -8.89
C LEU A 36 19.10 15.19 -10.19
N THR A 37 19.31 14.48 -11.28
CA THR A 37 19.40 15.07 -12.61
C THR A 37 18.18 14.67 -13.42
N ILE A 38 17.48 15.67 -13.95
CA ILE A 38 16.32 15.46 -14.84
C ILE A 38 16.77 15.83 -16.25
N THR A 39 16.63 14.90 -17.20
CA THR A 39 16.96 15.11 -18.61
C THR A 39 15.80 14.68 -19.49
N GLY A 40 15.64 15.33 -20.63
CA GLY A 40 14.58 15.05 -21.59
C GLY A 40 13.79 16.30 -21.96
N SER A 41 12.65 16.11 -22.61
CA SER A 41 11.73 17.19 -22.99
C SER A 41 10.37 16.99 -22.35
N PHE A 42 9.74 18.10 -21.94
CA PHE A 42 8.39 18.12 -21.41
C PHE A 42 7.60 19.17 -22.22
N ALA A 43 6.46 18.78 -22.78
CA ALA A 43 5.69 19.70 -23.61
C ALA A 43 5.02 20.77 -22.74
N SER A 44 5.00 22.02 -23.24
CA SER A 44 4.45 23.18 -22.51
C SER A 44 2.95 23.09 -22.26
N ASP A 45 2.23 22.31 -23.05
CA ASP A 45 0.80 22.04 -22.92
C ASP A 45 0.46 20.88 -21.99
N CYS A 46 1.48 20.15 -21.51
CA CYS A 46 1.30 19.19 -20.42
C CYS A 46 1.08 19.94 -19.11
N ALA A 47 0.07 19.49 -18.36
CA ALA A 47 -0.18 19.95 -17.01
C ALA A 47 0.96 19.51 -16.06
N GLU A 48 0.73 19.45 -14.79
CA GLU A 48 1.69 18.98 -13.79
C GLU A 48 1.92 17.48 -13.89
N GLU A 49 3.18 17.03 -13.92
CA GLU A 49 3.56 15.61 -13.81
C GLU A 49 4.30 15.39 -12.49
N ARG A 50 3.79 14.50 -11.66
CA ARG A 50 4.40 14.13 -10.37
C ARG A 50 5.20 12.86 -10.51
N ILE A 51 6.50 12.96 -10.35
CA ILE A 51 7.42 11.83 -10.46
C ILE A 51 7.99 11.48 -9.09
N PRO A 52 7.31 10.63 -8.28
CA PRO A 52 7.83 10.24 -6.98
C PRO A 52 9.09 9.40 -7.13
N ARG A 53 10.16 9.81 -6.44
CA ARG A 53 11.44 9.08 -6.39
C ARG A 53 11.99 9.11 -4.98
N LEU A 54 12.50 7.96 -4.54
CA LEU A 54 13.26 7.87 -3.32
C LEU A 54 14.73 8.12 -3.66
N ILE A 55 15.27 9.26 -3.19
CA ILE A 55 16.65 9.69 -3.45
C ILE A 55 17.53 9.68 -2.20
N LEU A 56 16.90 9.59 -1.02
CA LEU A 56 17.58 9.49 0.28
C LEU A 56 17.42 8.08 0.83
N SER A 57 18.41 7.62 1.59
CA SER A 57 18.20 6.43 2.43
C SER A 57 17.18 6.74 3.54
N PRO A 58 16.55 5.73 4.15
CA PRO A 58 15.63 5.95 5.28
C PRO A 58 16.26 6.75 6.42
N GLU A 59 17.55 6.48 6.73
CA GLU A 59 18.32 7.16 7.76
C GLU A 59 18.56 8.63 7.40
N GLN A 60 18.98 8.90 6.16
CA GLN A 60 19.18 10.26 5.66
C GLN A 60 17.88 11.06 5.67
N HIS A 61 16.77 10.43 5.30
CA HIS A 61 15.45 11.07 5.32
C HIS A 61 15.03 11.40 6.74
N ALA A 62 15.15 10.45 7.67
CA ALA A 62 14.80 10.65 9.08
C ALA A 62 15.69 11.75 9.72
N ALA A 63 16.99 11.71 9.47
CA ALA A 63 17.93 12.72 9.95
C ALA A 63 17.63 14.11 9.43
N GLY A 64 17.38 14.24 8.13
CA GLY A 64 17.06 15.52 7.50
C GLY A 64 15.72 16.09 7.96
N ALA A 65 14.70 15.24 8.12
CA ALA A 65 13.39 15.65 8.63
C ALA A 65 13.51 16.12 10.10
N PHE A 66 14.24 15.39 10.93
CA PHE A 66 14.47 15.77 12.31
C PHE A 66 15.25 17.11 12.43
N ASP A 67 16.35 17.27 11.69
CA ASP A 67 17.14 18.52 11.69
C ASP A 67 16.29 19.73 11.28
N ALA A 68 15.50 19.58 10.21
CA ALA A 68 14.61 20.64 9.73
C ALA A 68 13.57 21.04 10.78
N LEU A 69 12.85 20.09 11.36
CA LEU A 69 11.84 20.33 12.38
C LEU A 69 12.44 20.89 13.68
N TRP A 70 13.64 20.41 14.07
CA TRP A 70 14.33 20.88 15.25
C TRP A 70 14.75 22.35 15.12
N ARG A 71 15.28 22.74 13.93
CA ARG A 71 15.64 24.13 13.66
C ARG A 71 14.41 25.03 13.57
N GLU A 72 13.31 24.55 12.97
CA GLU A 72 12.03 25.25 12.93
C GLU A 72 11.50 25.53 14.35
N ALA A 73 11.71 24.60 15.28
CA ALA A 73 11.38 24.76 16.70
C ALA A 73 12.36 25.65 17.48
N GLY A 74 13.39 26.21 16.82
CA GLY A 74 14.40 27.08 17.44
C GLY A 74 15.59 26.35 18.04
N GLY A 75 15.71 25.03 17.85
CA GLY A 75 16.85 24.23 18.30
C GLY A 75 18.06 24.32 17.38
N THR A 76 19.24 23.93 17.90
CA THR A 76 20.48 23.81 17.14
C THR A 76 21.07 22.42 17.30
N ILE A 77 21.68 21.92 16.24
CA ILE A 77 22.42 20.65 16.24
C ILE A 77 23.78 20.93 15.62
N ASP A 78 24.82 20.61 16.38
CA ASP A 78 26.19 20.64 15.89
C ASP A 78 26.62 19.19 15.55
N GLY A 79 27.16 19.00 14.33
CA GLY A 79 27.60 17.69 13.85
C GLY A 79 26.63 17.02 12.88
N HIS A 80 26.73 15.70 12.78
CA HIS A 80 25.98 14.91 11.81
C HIS A 80 25.28 13.71 12.46
N VAL A 81 24.13 13.33 11.91
CA VAL A 81 23.43 12.11 12.31
C VAL A 81 24.13 10.90 11.70
N LEU A 82 24.51 9.95 12.54
CA LEU A 82 25.15 8.70 12.15
C LEU A 82 24.20 7.52 12.39
N ALA A 83 24.25 6.54 11.48
CA ALA A 83 23.59 5.27 11.71
C ALA A 83 24.41 4.44 12.72
N ALA A 84 23.82 4.14 13.86
CA ALA A 84 24.46 3.35 14.91
C ALA A 84 23.41 2.54 15.68
N SER A 85 23.85 1.54 16.44
CA SER A 85 23.00 0.87 17.43
C SER A 85 22.79 1.79 18.63
N ALA A 86 21.58 1.82 19.18
CA ALA A 86 21.32 2.54 20.41
C ALA A 86 22.19 1.95 21.55
N PRO A 87 22.82 2.81 22.39
CA PRO A 87 23.56 2.34 23.56
C PRO A 87 22.66 1.51 24.50
N ALA A 88 23.22 0.48 25.12
CA ALA A 88 22.45 -0.38 26.05
C ALA A 88 21.87 0.41 27.25
N ALA A 89 22.51 1.53 27.64
CA ALA A 89 22.08 2.42 28.69
C ALA A 89 21.19 3.57 28.21
N ALA A 90 20.75 3.58 26.94
CA ALA A 90 19.88 4.63 26.44
C ALA A 90 18.49 4.51 27.06
N GLU A 91 17.99 5.62 27.57
CA GLU A 91 16.63 5.73 28.10
C GLU A 91 15.68 6.29 27.04
N ILE A 92 14.39 5.91 27.15
CA ILE A 92 13.34 6.45 26.26
C ILE A 92 13.09 7.90 26.66
N PHE A 93 13.49 8.82 25.81
CA PHE A 93 13.28 10.25 26.02
C PHE A 93 11.84 10.68 25.70
N HIS A 94 11.26 10.12 24.64
CA HIS A 94 9.91 10.44 24.19
C HIS A 94 9.28 9.24 23.47
N SER A 95 7.98 9.06 23.66
CA SER A 95 7.16 8.08 22.96
C SER A 95 5.92 8.77 22.40
N ALA A 96 5.57 8.44 21.17
CA ALA A 96 4.37 8.94 20.52
C ALA A 96 3.62 7.77 19.87
N ASP A 97 2.31 7.73 20.13
CA ASP A 97 1.45 6.72 19.52
C ASP A 97 1.05 7.13 18.10
N SER A 98 0.91 6.14 17.22
CA SER A 98 0.32 6.34 15.89
C SER A 98 -1.19 6.57 16.00
N GLN A 99 -1.82 6.94 14.87
CA GLN A 99 -3.27 6.91 14.79
C GLN A 99 -3.80 5.49 15.05
N PRO A 100 -5.05 5.34 15.58
CA PRO A 100 -5.68 4.05 15.76
C PRO A 100 -5.68 3.22 14.48
N LEU A 101 -5.52 1.89 14.60
CA LEU A 101 -5.34 0.99 13.46
C LEU A 101 -6.44 1.12 12.39
N HIS A 102 -7.70 1.32 12.78
CA HIS A 102 -8.79 1.50 11.80
C HIS A 102 -8.60 2.73 10.91
N MET A 103 -8.03 3.82 11.43
CA MET A 103 -7.69 5.02 10.65
C MET A 103 -6.55 4.75 9.68
N VAL A 104 -5.53 4.01 10.13
CA VAL A 104 -4.41 3.55 9.29
C VAL A 104 -4.94 2.67 8.14
N LEU A 105 -5.79 1.69 8.44
CA LEU A 105 -6.41 0.81 7.45
C LEU A 105 -7.29 1.59 6.45
N ARG A 106 -8.04 2.57 6.93
CA ARG A 106 -8.83 3.46 6.06
C ARG A 106 -7.93 4.21 5.08
N ARG A 107 -6.83 4.78 5.53
CA ARG A 107 -5.85 5.42 4.65
C ARG A 107 -5.28 4.45 3.64
N ILE A 108 -4.84 3.27 4.08
CA ILE A 108 -4.32 2.21 3.21
C ILE A 108 -5.32 1.89 2.08
N ASN A 109 -6.57 1.61 2.43
CA ASN A 109 -7.57 1.16 1.47
C ASN A 109 -8.03 2.27 0.52
N LYS A 110 -8.25 3.51 1.04
CA LYS A 110 -8.68 4.66 0.25
C LYS A 110 -7.63 5.12 -0.76
N SER A 111 -6.36 5.22 -0.34
CA SER A 111 -5.26 5.67 -1.20
C SER A 111 -4.48 4.54 -1.87
N SER A 112 -4.77 3.29 -1.50
CA SER A 112 -4.00 2.11 -1.94
C SER A 112 -2.51 2.19 -1.60
N ASP A 113 -2.19 2.55 -0.34
CA ASP A 113 -0.82 2.73 0.13
C ASP A 113 -0.14 1.37 0.35
N ASN A 114 0.74 1.02 -0.58
CA ASN A 114 1.43 -0.27 -0.59
C ASN A 114 2.48 -0.40 0.52
N LEU A 115 3.14 0.71 0.89
CA LEU A 115 4.13 0.72 1.96
C LEU A 115 3.46 0.50 3.31
N MET A 116 2.41 1.26 3.61
CA MET A 116 1.66 1.09 4.85
C MET A 116 1.03 -0.30 4.95
N ALA A 117 0.48 -0.84 3.85
CA ALA A 117 -0.04 -2.21 3.82
C ALA A 117 1.02 -3.24 4.20
N ARG A 118 2.24 -3.11 3.63
CA ARG A 118 3.37 -3.96 3.98
C ARG A 118 3.78 -3.83 5.45
N LEU A 119 3.79 -2.61 6.00
CA LEU A 119 4.13 -2.39 7.40
C LEU A 119 3.11 -3.03 8.35
N VAL A 120 1.81 -2.94 8.04
CA VAL A 120 0.76 -3.64 8.82
C VAL A 120 0.95 -5.15 8.76
N PHE A 121 1.30 -5.71 7.59
CA PHE A 121 1.58 -7.13 7.47
C PHE A 121 2.80 -7.56 8.31
N LEU A 122 3.87 -6.76 8.34
CA LEU A 122 5.04 -7.03 9.19
C LEU A 122 4.71 -6.88 10.68
N ALA A 123 3.88 -5.89 11.04
CA ALA A 123 3.42 -5.70 12.42
C ALA A 123 2.60 -6.90 12.91
N LEU A 124 1.72 -7.46 12.07
CA LEU A 124 1.01 -8.70 12.38
C LEU A 124 1.98 -9.84 12.74
N GLY A 125 3.08 -9.96 12.02
CA GLY A 125 4.12 -10.96 12.32
C GLY A 125 4.86 -10.67 13.61
N ALA A 126 5.10 -9.41 13.96
CA ALA A 126 5.74 -9.02 15.20
C ALA A 126 4.83 -9.29 16.42
N GLU A 127 3.55 -8.96 16.32
CA GLU A 127 2.55 -9.22 17.37
C GLU A 127 2.40 -10.71 17.65
N HIS A 128 2.35 -11.53 16.60
CA HIS A 128 2.16 -12.98 16.74
C HIS A 128 3.39 -13.71 17.28
N ALA A 129 4.60 -13.32 16.85
CA ALA A 129 5.83 -14.11 17.08
C ALA A 129 7.02 -13.26 17.59
N GLY A 130 6.74 -12.07 18.13
CA GLY A 130 7.74 -11.15 18.67
C GLY A 130 8.52 -10.37 17.61
N ALA A 131 9.02 -9.19 18.01
CA ALA A 131 9.87 -8.34 17.17
C ALA A 131 11.25 -8.99 16.90
N PRO A 132 11.90 -8.68 15.76
CA PRO A 132 11.38 -7.90 14.65
C PRO A 132 10.35 -8.68 13.82
N GLY A 133 9.39 -7.96 13.21
CA GLY A 133 8.43 -8.54 12.27
C GLY A 133 9.10 -9.00 10.97
N SER A 134 8.63 -10.12 10.43
CA SER A 134 9.11 -10.65 9.15
C SER A 134 7.96 -11.20 8.30
N LYS A 135 8.19 -11.36 7.01
CA LYS A 135 7.20 -11.97 6.10
C LYS A 135 6.82 -13.40 6.53
N VAL A 136 7.78 -14.15 7.01
CA VAL A 136 7.57 -15.54 7.47
C VAL A 136 6.65 -15.55 8.70
N LYS A 137 6.94 -14.72 9.70
CA LYS A 137 6.10 -14.59 10.89
C LYS A 137 4.69 -14.11 10.56
N ALA A 138 4.57 -13.12 9.67
CA ALA A 138 3.28 -12.58 9.25
C ALA A 138 2.45 -13.61 8.48
N ARG A 139 3.09 -14.43 7.64
CA ARG A 139 2.41 -15.53 6.95
C ARG A 139 1.94 -16.59 7.93
N ALA A 140 2.77 -17.00 8.88
CA ALA A 140 2.39 -17.96 9.91
C ALA A 140 1.21 -17.45 10.76
N ALA A 141 1.24 -16.16 11.14
CA ALA A 141 0.13 -15.53 11.84
C ALA A 141 -1.18 -15.57 11.05
N LEU A 142 -1.11 -15.31 9.74
CA LEU A 142 -2.27 -15.36 8.85
C LEU A 142 -2.80 -16.80 8.72
N ASP A 143 -1.93 -17.78 8.55
CA ASP A 143 -2.31 -19.19 8.41
C ASP A 143 -3.01 -19.71 9.69
N VAL A 144 -2.47 -19.36 10.87
CA VAL A 144 -3.10 -19.68 12.16
C VAL A 144 -4.47 -19.01 12.27
N TRP A 145 -4.55 -17.71 11.96
CA TRP A 145 -5.79 -16.95 12.04
C TRP A 145 -6.89 -17.51 11.13
N LEU A 146 -6.54 -17.94 9.92
CA LEU A 146 -7.47 -18.57 8.98
C LEU A 146 -7.96 -19.93 9.51
N ALA A 147 -7.05 -20.77 9.98
CA ALA A 147 -7.36 -22.10 10.51
C ALA A 147 -8.29 -22.05 11.74
N GLU A 148 -8.03 -21.13 12.69
CA GLU A 148 -8.87 -20.91 13.87
C GLU A 148 -10.32 -20.52 13.53
N ARG A 149 -10.54 -19.96 12.35
CA ARG A 149 -11.86 -19.54 11.84
C ARG A 149 -12.49 -20.51 10.87
N GLY A 150 -11.84 -21.66 10.68
CA GLY A 150 -12.33 -22.73 9.81
C GLY A 150 -12.11 -22.47 8.32
N PHE A 151 -11.31 -21.48 7.94
CA PHE A 151 -10.98 -21.25 6.54
C PHE A 151 -9.90 -22.22 6.04
N SER A 152 -10.11 -22.74 4.83
CA SER A 152 -9.12 -23.56 4.12
C SER A 152 -8.94 -23.02 2.70
N PHE A 153 -7.88 -22.26 2.48
CA PHE A 153 -7.52 -21.66 1.18
C PHE A 153 -6.17 -22.21 0.71
N PRO A 154 -6.13 -23.47 0.20
CA PRO A 154 -4.86 -24.12 -0.16
C PRO A 154 -4.09 -23.39 -1.27
N GLU A 155 -4.79 -22.60 -2.09
CA GLU A 155 -4.20 -21.78 -3.15
C GLU A 155 -3.67 -20.44 -2.65
N LEU A 156 -3.95 -20.05 -1.40
CA LEU A 156 -3.55 -18.76 -0.87
C LEU A 156 -2.04 -18.66 -0.72
N MET A 157 -1.46 -17.70 -1.40
CA MET A 157 -0.07 -17.31 -1.24
C MET A 157 0.01 -15.79 -1.00
N VAL A 158 0.51 -15.40 0.16
CA VAL A 158 0.79 -13.99 0.48
C VAL A 158 2.30 -13.81 0.61
N ASP A 159 2.90 -13.02 -0.27
CA ASP A 159 4.35 -12.78 -0.22
C ASP A 159 4.71 -11.72 0.83
N ASN A 160 4.24 -10.48 0.65
CA ASN A 160 4.76 -9.36 1.44
C ASN A 160 3.71 -8.34 1.90
N GLY A 161 2.44 -8.60 1.67
CA GLY A 161 1.32 -7.74 2.08
C GLY A 161 1.19 -6.40 1.34
N SER A 162 2.11 -6.04 0.43
CA SER A 162 2.08 -4.74 -0.24
C SER A 162 1.03 -4.59 -1.35
N GLY A 163 0.50 -5.71 -1.86
CA GLY A 163 -0.37 -5.73 -3.04
C GLY A 163 0.36 -5.60 -4.39
N LEU A 164 1.70 -5.52 -4.38
CA LEU A 164 2.51 -5.38 -5.61
C LEU A 164 3.24 -6.65 -6.01
N SER A 165 3.23 -7.67 -5.16
CA SER A 165 3.89 -8.94 -5.45
C SER A 165 3.14 -9.73 -6.52
N ARG A 166 3.90 -10.34 -7.43
CA ARG A 166 3.37 -11.23 -8.45
C ARG A 166 3.23 -12.67 -8.00
N ASP A 167 3.71 -12.98 -6.80
CA ASP A 167 3.62 -14.31 -6.21
C ASP A 167 2.37 -14.48 -5.36
N THR A 168 1.72 -13.36 -4.97
CA THR A 168 0.45 -13.41 -4.22
C THR A 168 -0.66 -14.02 -5.07
N ARG A 169 -1.35 -15.00 -4.50
CA ARG A 169 -2.46 -15.76 -5.14
C ARG A 169 -3.60 -15.92 -4.16
N ILE A 170 -4.81 -15.80 -4.67
CA ILE A 170 -6.06 -16.19 -3.99
C ILE A 170 -7.13 -16.45 -5.04
N ALA A 171 -8.02 -17.41 -4.80
CA ALA A 171 -9.19 -17.60 -5.64
C ALA A 171 -10.26 -16.53 -5.36
N ALA A 172 -11.05 -16.17 -6.38
CA ALA A 172 -12.15 -15.24 -6.19
C ALA A 172 -13.19 -15.76 -5.20
N ALA A 173 -13.44 -17.08 -5.21
CA ALA A 173 -14.35 -17.74 -4.27
C ALA A 173 -13.84 -17.60 -2.82
N SER A 174 -12.57 -17.89 -2.55
CA SER A 174 -11.97 -17.80 -1.22
C SER A 174 -11.97 -16.36 -0.67
N LEU A 175 -11.66 -15.37 -1.52
CA LEU A 175 -11.77 -13.97 -1.13
C LEU A 175 -13.23 -13.56 -0.89
N GLY A 176 -14.17 -14.09 -1.68
CA GLY A 176 -15.60 -13.89 -1.50
C GLY A 176 -16.11 -14.46 -0.18
N GLU A 177 -15.69 -15.68 0.17
CA GLU A 177 -15.99 -16.32 1.45
C GLU A 177 -15.48 -15.50 2.63
N LEU A 178 -14.22 -15.04 2.55
CA LEU A 178 -13.63 -14.18 3.59
C LEU A 178 -14.40 -12.86 3.76
N LEU A 179 -14.80 -12.21 2.66
CA LEU A 179 -15.59 -10.99 2.72
C LEU A 179 -17.03 -11.24 3.24
N ALA A 180 -17.65 -12.35 2.88
CA ALA A 180 -18.96 -12.75 3.40
C ALA A 180 -18.90 -12.99 4.92
N TRP A 181 -17.88 -13.68 5.40
CA TRP A 181 -17.62 -13.85 6.82
C TRP A 181 -17.40 -12.51 7.53
N ALA A 182 -16.54 -11.65 6.95
CA ALA A 182 -16.21 -10.33 7.50
C ALA A 182 -17.45 -9.42 7.63
N TYR A 183 -18.44 -9.58 6.76
CA TYR A 183 -19.70 -8.84 6.81
C TYR A 183 -20.49 -9.06 8.10
N HIS A 184 -20.35 -10.22 8.74
CA HIS A 184 -21.03 -10.58 9.99
C HIS A 184 -20.22 -10.27 11.25
N GLN A 185 -19.03 -9.63 11.11
CA GLN A 185 -18.20 -9.30 12.26
C GLN A 185 -18.58 -7.94 12.86
N PRO A 186 -18.39 -7.74 14.18
CA PRO A 186 -18.69 -6.47 14.85
C PRO A 186 -17.95 -5.25 14.27
N TRP A 187 -16.77 -5.48 13.66
CA TRP A 187 -15.95 -4.44 13.04
C TRP A 187 -16.23 -4.24 11.52
N MET A 188 -17.30 -4.83 11.00
CA MET A 188 -17.69 -4.67 9.60
C MET A 188 -17.89 -3.21 9.18
N PRO A 189 -18.48 -2.32 10.01
CA PRO A 189 -18.65 -0.92 9.62
C PRO A 189 -17.31 -0.23 9.32
N GLU A 190 -16.27 -0.48 10.12
CA GLU A 190 -14.93 0.07 9.95
C GLU A 190 -14.28 -0.48 8.68
N LEU A 191 -14.42 -1.79 8.41
CA LEU A 191 -13.91 -2.40 7.19
C LEU A 191 -14.57 -1.77 5.97
N MET A 192 -15.89 -1.67 5.94
CA MET A 192 -16.63 -1.09 4.83
C MET A 192 -16.29 0.40 4.64
N ALA A 193 -16.23 1.18 5.72
CA ALA A 193 -15.86 2.59 5.68
C ALA A 193 -14.41 2.82 5.22
N SER A 194 -13.52 1.84 5.41
CA SER A 194 -12.15 1.90 4.93
C SER A 194 -12.04 1.77 3.41
N MET A 195 -12.95 1.07 2.75
CA MET A 195 -12.92 0.83 1.31
C MET A 195 -13.25 2.10 0.52
N ALA A 196 -12.71 2.22 -0.70
CA ALA A 196 -13.07 3.31 -1.62
C ALA A 196 -14.54 3.19 -2.06
N ILE A 197 -15.23 4.31 -2.16
CA ILE A 197 -16.63 4.37 -2.59
C ILE A 197 -16.67 4.71 -4.08
N MET A 198 -17.35 3.88 -4.85
CA MET A 198 -17.49 4.03 -6.30
C MET A 198 -18.06 5.40 -6.64
N GLY A 199 -17.37 6.15 -7.52
CA GLY A 199 -17.79 7.46 -7.98
C GLY A 199 -17.69 8.60 -6.96
N VAL A 200 -17.21 8.32 -5.71
CA VAL A 200 -17.22 9.29 -4.61
C VAL A 200 -15.84 9.57 -4.07
N ASP A 201 -15.10 8.55 -3.63
CA ASP A 201 -13.83 8.77 -2.95
C ASP A 201 -12.74 7.73 -3.27
N GLY A 202 -11.56 7.97 -2.75
CA GLY A 202 -10.41 7.08 -2.85
C GLY A 202 -10.00 6.81 -4.30
N THR A 203 -9.49 5.61 -4.57
CA THR A 203 -9.05 5.19 -5.91
C THR A 203 -10.20 5.00 -6.91
N LEU A 204 -11.43 5.07 -6.47
CA LEU A 204 -12.63 4.89 -7.29
C LEU A 204 -13.40 6.18 -7.58
N THR A 205 -12.89 7.34 -7.13
CA THR A 205 -13.55 8.66 -7.29
C THR A 205 -14.00 8.93 -8.72
N LYS A 206 -13.15 8.63 -9.70
CA LYS A 206 -13.41 8.93 -11.13
C LYS A 206 -14.10 7.80 -11.90
N ARG A 207 -14.56 6.74 -11.21
CA ARG A 207 -15.15 5.58 -11.86
C ARG A 207 -16.68 5.58 -11.67
N MET A 208 -17.40 5.40 -12.77
CA MET A 208 -18.87 5.23 -12.78
C MET A 208 -19.66 6.33 -12.02
N GLN A 209 -19.15 7.58 -12.03
CA GLN A 209 -19.73 8.70 -11.25
C GLN A 209 -21.18 9.03 -11.60
N SER A 210 -21.57 8.86 -12.86
CA SER A 210 -22.91 9.17 -13.38
C SER A 210 -23.81 7.95 -13.45
N GLU A 211 -23.40 6.82 -12.87
CA GLU A 211 -24.16 5.57 -12.93
C GLU A 211 -24.86 5.27 -11.59
N PRO A 212 -25.93 4.47 -11.59
CA PRO A 212 -26.70 4.17 -10.37
C PRO A 212 -25.90 3.56 -9.23
N ILE A 213 -24.73 2.98 -9.52
CA ILE A 213 -23.83 2.38 -8.52
C ILE A 213 -23.01 3.41 -7.75
N ALA A 214 -22.93 4.66 -8.21
CA ALA A 214 -22.19 5.70 -7.49
C ALA A 214 -22.72 5.84 -6.06
N GLY A 215 -21.82 5.83 -5.08
CA GLY A 215 -22.17 5.86 -3.66
C GLY A 215 -22.66 4.53 -3.06
N ARG A 216 -22.91 3.49 -3.87
CA ARG A 216 -23.50 2.22 -3.42
C ARG A 216 -22.50 1.06 -3.32
N ALA A 217 -21.30 1.22 -3.84
CA ALA A 217 -20.28 0.18 -3.83
C ALA A 217 -19.05 0.63 -3.02
N HIS A 218 -18.72 -0.14 -2.00
CA HIS A 218 -17.54 0.01 -1.15
C HIS A 218 -16.54 -1.06 -1.54
N MET A 219 -15.47 -0.68 -2.23
CA MET A 219 -14.60 -1.65 -2.88
C MET A 219 -13.12 -1.30 -2.76
N LYS A 220 -12.28 -2.33 -2.79
CA LYS A 220 -10.84 -2.19 -2.98
C LYS A 220 -10.48 -2.61 -4.39
N SER A 221 -9.76 -1.76 -5.10
CA SER A 221 -9.22 -2.05 -6.43
C SER A 221 -7.73 -2.37 -6.37
N GLY A 222 -7.26 -3.13 -7.35
CA GLY A 222 -5.86 -3.42 -7.59
C GLY A 222 -5.57 -3.49 -9.09
N THR A 223 -4.44 -2.93 -9.51
CA THR A 223 -3.97 -3.02 -10.89
C THR A 223 -2.47 -3.19 -10.89
N VAL A 224 -2.02 -4.23 -11.52
CA VAL A 224 -0.61 -4.50 -11.82
C VAL A 224 -0.46 -4.78 -13.32
N ARG A 225 0.76 -5.03 -13.77
CA ARG A 225 1.04 -5.18 -15.21
C ARG A 225 0.15 -6.20 -15.94
N ASP A 226 -0.22 -7.27 -15.25
CA ASP A 226 -0.86 -8.47 -15.79
C ASP A 226 -2.16 -8.85 -15.07
N ALA A 227 -2.61 -8.05 -14.10
CA ALA A 227 -3.87 -8.27 -13.42
C ALA A 227 -4.60 -6.97 -13.07
N SER A 228 -5.93 -7.03 -13.08
CA SER A 228 -6.83 -5.98 -12.63
C SER A 228 -7.92 -6.61 -11.76
N CYS A 229 -8.06 -6.14 -10.54
CA CYS A 229 -8.91 -6.75 -9.55
C CYS A 229 -9.81 -5.70 -8.88
N ILE A 230 -10.99 -6.15 -8.46
CA ILE A 230 -11.87 -5.37 -7.58
C ILE A 230 -12.61 -6.33 -6.64
N ALA A 231 -12.71 -5.96 -5.37
CA ALA A 231 -13.43 -6.75 -4.37
C ALA A 231 -14.07 -5.84 -3.33
N GLY A 232 -15.22 -6.26 -2.79
CA GLY A 232 -15.92 -5.52 -1.74
C GLY A 232 -17.42 -5.76 -1.72
N TYR A 233 -18.17 -4.75 -1.29
CA TYR A 233 -19.60 -4.80 -1.06
C TYR A 233 -20.36 -3.84 -1.96
N VAL A 234 -21.46 -4.28 -2.53
CA VAL A 234 -22.33 -3.49 -3.40
C VAL A 234 -23.75 -3.56 -2.88
N LEU A 235 -24.43 -2.42 -2.80
CA LEU A 235 -25.86 -2.33 -2.52
C LEU A 235 -26.60 -2.13 -3.85
N ASP A 236 -27.40 -3.12 -4.27
CA ASP A 236 -28.17 -3.02 -5.51
C ASP A 236 -29.36 -2.04 -5.39
N GLN A 237 -30.14 -1.90 -6.47
CA GLN A 237 -31.29 -1.00 -6.51
C GLN A 237 -32.44 -1.50 -5.64
N ASP A 238 -32.55 -2.80 -5.42
CA ASP A 238 -33.56 -3.44 -4.59
C ASP A 238 -33.21 -3.44 -3.10
N GLY A 239 -32.06 -2.85 -2.71
CA GLY A 239 -31.58 -2.80 -1.33
C GLY A 239 -30.89 -4.08 -0.85
N ARG A 240 -30.58 -5.03 -1.75
CA ARG A 240 -29.83 -6.23 -1.41
C ARG A 240 -28.33 -5.91 -1.43
N ARG A 241 -27.60 -6.49 -0.48
CA ARG A 241 -26.13 -6.34 -0.42
C ARG A 241 -25.45 -7.57 -0.97
N TRP A 242 -24.49 -7.32 -1.83
CA TRP A 242 -23.69 -8.32 -2.53
C TRP A 242 -22.24 -8.25 -2.11
N VAL A 243 -21.60 -9.40 -1.96
CA VAL A 243 -20.14 -9.52 -1.99
C VAL A 243 -19.75 -9.71 -3.44
N VAL A 244 -18.85 -8.85 -3.91
CA VAL A 244 -18.37 -8.89 -5.30
C VAL A 244 -16.86 -9.04 -5.31
N VAL A 245 -16.38 -10.05 -6.05
CA VAL A 245 -14.96 -10.25 -6.31
C VAL A 245 -14.77 -10.51 -7.81
N ALA A 246 -13.98 -9.69 -8.46
CA ALA A 246 -13.61 -9.86 -9.85
C ALA A 246 -12.09 -9.76 -10.02
N LEU A 247 -11.48 -10.86 -10.44
CA LEU A 247 -10.05 -10.99 -10.69
C LEU A 247 -9.83 -11.25 -12.19
N VAL A 248 -9.29 -10.27 -12.88
CA VAL A 248 -8.99 -10.33 -14.32
C VAL A 248 -7.50 -10.45 -14.51
N ASN A 249 -7.04 -11.54 -15.10
CA ASN A 249 -5.63 -11.78 -15.38
C ASN A 249 -5.36 -11.82 -16.88
N ALA A 250 -4.21 -11.30 -17.30
CA ALA A 250 -3.71 -11.52 -18.64
C ALA A 250 -3.27 -12.99 -18.82
N ARG A 251 -3.21 -13.43 -20.06
CA ARG A 251 -2.56 -14.72 -20.37
C ARG A 251 -1.07 -14.66 -20.00
N PRO A 252 -0.44 -15.79 -19.66
CA PRO A 252 0.99 -15.83 -19.34
C PRO A 252 1.83 -15.11 -20.39
N GLY A 253 2.75 -14.26 -19.94
CA GLY A 253 3.62 -13.46 -20.82
C GLY A 253 2.99 -12.19 -21.44
N GLN A 254 1.70 -11.99 -21.28
CA GLN A 254 1.00 -10.82 -21.80
C GLN A 254 0.86 -9.71 -20.75
N ARG A 255 0.54 -8.51 -21.21
CA ARG A 255 0.14 -7.37 -20.36
C ARG A 255 -1.37 -7.19 -20.42
N LEU A 256 -1.97 -6.84 -19.30
CA LEU A 256 -3.35 -6.40 -19.26
C LEU A 256 -3.37 -4.86 -19.24
N ALA A 257 -3.91 -4.24 -20.28
CA ALA A 257 -4.16 -2.81 -20.19
C ALA A 257 -5.23 -2.55 -19.11
N ALA A 258 -5.00 -1.58 -18.24
CA ALA A 258 -5.88 -1.29 -17.10
C ALA A 258 -7.34 -1.11 -17.53
N TRP A 259 -7.59 -0.46 -18.67
CA TRP A 259 -8.93 -0.23 -19.19
C TRP A 259 -9.70 -1.51 -19.58
N HIS A 260 -9.02 -2.59 -20.01
CA HIS A 260 -9.67 -3.87 -20.28
C HIS A 260 -10.22 -4.49 -18.98
N GLY A 261 -9.42 -4.50 -17.92
CA GLY A 261 -9.89 -4.98 -16.61
C GLY A 261 -11.03 -4.13 -16.07
N HIS A 262 -10.92 -2.80 -16.21
CA HIS A 262 -12.00 -1.89 -15.80
C HIS A 262 -13.29 -2.12 -16.59
N ALA A 263 -13.24 -2.41 -17.89
CA ALA A 263 -14.42 -2.71 -18.70
C ALA A 263 -15.15 -3.95 -18.18
N VAL A 264 -14.44 -5.02 -17.83
CA VAL A 264 -15.04 -6.22 -17.22
C VAL A 264 -15.67 -5.89 -15.87
N HIS A 265 -14.96 -5.15 -15.02
CA HIS A 265 -15.50 -4.73 -13.71
C HIS A 265 -16.79 -3.91 -13.88
N HIS A 266 -16.79 -2.93 -14.78
CA HIS A 266 -17.96 -2.08 -15.02
C HIS A 266 -19.15 -2.88 -15.58
N ALA A 267 -18.90 -3.83 -16.50
CA ALA A 267 -19.95 -4.70 -17.03
C ALA A 267 -20.59 -5.55 -15.95
N LEU A 268 -19.78 -6.16 -15.06
CA LEU A 268 -20.26 -6.94 -13.92
C LEU A 268 -21.10 -6.06 -12.97
N LEU A 269 -20.64 -4.87 -12.66
CA LEU A 269 -21.30 -3.98 -11.73
C LEU A 269 -22.62 -3.43 -12.29
N ARG A 270 -22.69 -3.13 -13.61
CA ARG A 270 -23.95 -2.76 -14.28
C ARG A 270 -24.95 -3.91 -14.26
N TRP A 271 -24.51 -5.12 -14.66
CA TRP A 271 -25.37 -6.30 -14.62
C TRP A 271 -25.98 -6.52 -13.22
N LEU A 272 -25.20 -6.29 -12.17
CA LEU A 272 -25.69 -6.41 -10.80
C LEU A 272 -26.73 -5.32 -10.47
N MET A 273 -26.52 -4.09 -10.93
CA MET A 273 -27.44 -2.97 -10.72
C MET A 273 -28.74 -3.13 -11.53
N ASP A 274 -28.68 -3.81 -12.67
CA ASP A 274 -29.86 -4.05 -13.56
C ASP A 274 -30.71 -5.24 -13.06
N GLY A 275 -30.50 -5.71 -11.83
CA GLY A 275 -31.26 -6.82 -11.25
C GLY A 275 -30.69 -8.17 -11.66
N ALA A 276 -29.46 -8.46 -11.18
CA ALA A 276 -28.78 -9.72 -11.42
C ALA A 276 -29.71 -10.92 -11.23
N LYS A 277 -30.04 -11.62 -12.32
CA LYS A 277 -30.66 -12.94 -12.27
C LYS A 277 -29.53 -13.95 -12.18
N LEU A 278 -29.30 -14.52 -10.99
CA LEU A 278 -28.45 -15.69 -10.85
C LEU A 278 -29.14 -16.88 -11.54
N PRO A 279 -28.34 -17.72 -12.27
CA PRO A 279 -28.86 -18.90 -12.94
C PRO A 279 -29.41 -19.93 -11.95
#